data_121c8a23ccb54828bacb95fc6e80f59f
#
_entry.id   121c8a23ccb54828bacb95fc6e80f59f
#
_cell.length_a   1.000
_cell.length_b   1.000
_cell.length_c   1.000
_cell.angle_alpha   90.00
_cell.angle_beta   90.00
_cell.angle_gamma   90.00
#
_symmetry.space_group_name_H-M   'P 1'
#
loop_
_entity.id
_entity.type
_entity.pdbx_description
1 polymer ?
#
loop_
_entity_poly.entity_id
_entity_poly.type
_entity_poly.pdbx_seq_one_letter_code
_entity_poly.pdbx_strand_id
1 'polypeptide(L)'
;MDKWDKRFMELAYTVAGWSSCFQENRQIGAVIVRDKRILTTGYNGAPGNVTSCKERGECLRRRLNIPSGTRQELCYAVHAEQNAVIQAARIGVALSGATLYCTHQPCVICAKIIINAGITRVVFAEGYPDEFALSLFKEAGVQLSLIHISE
;
A
#
# COMPACT_ATOMS: atom_id res chain seq x y z
N MET A 1 4.26 -18.69 9.30
CA MET A 1 3.81 -18.00 8.07
C MET A 1 3.26 -19.05 7.13
N ASP A 2 1.98 -18.99 6.82
CA ASP A 2 1.38 -20.03 6.01
C ASP A 2 1.54 -19.76 4.50
N LYS A 3 1.15 -20.76 3.72
CA LYS A 3 1.30 -20.70 2.26
C LYS A 3 0.44 -19.60 1.65
N TRP A 4 -0.69 -19.24 2.27
CA TRP A 4 -1.57 -18.21 1.76
C TRP A 4 -0.97 -16.82 1.93
N ASP A 5 -0.29 -16.58 3.03
CA ASP A 5 0.43 -15.32 3.23
C ASP A 5 1.48 -15.12 2.13
N LYS A 6 2.22 -16.18 1.80
CA LYS A 6 3.21 -16.12 0.72
C LYS A 6 2.56 -15.85 -0.63
N ARG A 7 1.47 -16.56 -0.93
CA ARG A 7 0.75 -16.40 -2.20
C ARG A 7 0.23 -14.98 -2.37
N PHE A 8 -0.42 -14.43 -1.35
CA PHE A 8 -0.96 -13.08 -1.45
C PHE A 8 0.12 -12.01 -1.47
N MET A 9 1.25 -12.24 -0.80
CA MET A 9 2.39 -11.33 -0.91
C MET A 9 3.02 -11.38 -2.30
N GLU A 10 3.14 -12.56 -2.89
CA GLU A 10 3.61 -12.68 -4.28
C GLU A 10 2.69 -11.92 -5.24
N LEU A 11 1.38 -12.01 -5.02
CA LEU A 11 0.43 -11.25 -5.81
C LEU A 11 0.60 -9.74 -5.60
N ALA A 12 0.86 -9.30 -4.37
CA ALA A 12 1.11 -7.89 -4.09
C ALA A 12 2.33 -7.38 -4.88
N TYR A 13 3.39 -8.18 -4.99
CA TYR A 13 4.55 -7.82 -5.80
C TYR A 13 4.23 -7.79 -7.29
N THR A 14 3.38 -8.68 -7.77
CA THR A 14 2.92 -8.64 -9.16
C THR A 14 2.16 -7.33 -9.43
N VAL A 15 1.25 -6.98 -8.54
CA VAL A 15 0.48 -5.73 -8.64
C VAL A 15 1.41 -4.52 -8.57
N ALA A 16 2.44 -4.57 -7.73
CA ALA A 16 3.42 -3.49 -7.60
C ALA A 16 4.08 -3.17 -8.94
N GLY A 17 4.30 -4.18 -9.78
CA GLY A 17 4.89 -3.99 -11.11
C GLY A 17 4.04 -3.13 -12.05
N TRP A 18 2.79 -2.89 -11.71
CA TRP A 18 1.89 -2.02 -12.50
C TRP A 18 1.98 -0.55 -12.09
N SER A 19 2.77 -0.22 -11.08
CA SER A 19 2.92 1.14 -10.58
C SER A 19 3.33 2.11 -11.69
N SER A 20 2.75 3.30 -11.68
CA SER A 20 3.09 4.39 -12.59
C SER A 20 4.07 5.39 -11.97
N CYS A 21 4.70 5.05 -10.86
CA CYS A 21 5.73 5.89 -10.26
C CYS A 21 6.96 5.95 -11.16
N PHE A 22 7.54 7.12 -11.33
CA PHE A 22 8.75 7.31 -12.11
C PHE A 22 9.93 6.53 -11.53
N GLN A 23 9.97 6.38 -10.21
CA GLN A 23 11.04 5.67 -9.52
C GLN A 23 10.69 4.18 -9.40
N GLU A 24 11.34 3.34 -10.18
CA GLU A 24 11.07 1.89 -10.19
C GLU A 24 11.26 1.23 -8.83
N ASN A 25 12.22 1.70 -8.03
CA ASN A 25 12.46 1.17 -6.68
C ASN A 25 11.36 1.57 -5.67
N ARG A 26 10.38 2.34 -6.10
CA ARG A 26 9.25 2.76 -5.27
C ARG A 26 7.93 2.20 -5.78
N GLN A 27 7.97 1.08 -6.47
CA GLN A 27 6.78 0.37 -6.88
C GLN A 27 6.21 -0.38 -5.69
N ILE A 28 4.98 -0.04 -5.31
CA ILE A 28 4.30 -0.62 -4.16
C ILE A 28 2.99 -1.25 -4.61
N GLY A 29 2.70 -2.42 -4.10
CA GLY A 29 1.47 -3.13 -4.36
C GLY A 29 0.78 -3.54 -3.08
N ALA A 30 -0.55 -3.59 -3.13
CA ALA A 30 -1.39 -3.96 -2.01
C ALA A 30 -2.51 -4.89 -2.47
N VAL A 31 -2.81 -5.89 -1.66
CA VAL A 31 -3.91 -6.84 -1.89
C VAL A 31 -4.69 -6.96 -0.60
N ILE A 32 -6.00 -6.79 -0.65
CA ILE A 32 -6.89 -6.93 0.51
C ILE A 32 -7.68 -8.22 0.35
N VAL A 33 -7.63 -9.06 1.41
CA VAL A 33 -8.14 -10.44 1.39
C VAL A 33 -9.01 -10.68 2.62
N ARG A 34 -10.08 -11.43 2.45
CA ARG A 34 -10.87 -11.97 3.56
C ARG A 34 -11.29 -13.40 3.20
N ASP A 35 -11.12 -14.32 4.15
CA ASP A 35 -11.48 -15.74 3.95
C ASP A 35 -10.81 -16.34 2.70
N LYS A 36 -9.54 -16.04 2.49
CA LYS A 36 -8.74 -16.49 1.35
C LYS A 36 -9.28 -16.01 0.00
N ARG A 37 -10.08 -14.95 -0.01
CA ARG A 37 -10.64 -14.37 -1.23
C ARG A 37 -10.13 -12.95 -1.39
N ILE A 38 -9.66 -12.63 -2.58
CA ILE A 38 -9.17 -11.30 -2.91
C ILE A 38 -10.38 -10.38 -3.03
N LEU A 39 -10.40 -9.31 -2.24
CA LEU A 39 -11.46 -8.30 -2.31
C LEU A 39 -11.08 -7.18 -3.27
N THR A 40 -9.91 -6.59 -3.08
CA THR A 40 -9.40 -5.50 -3.91
C THR A 40 -7.88 -5.57 -4.02
N THR A 41 -7.36 -4.82 -4.99
CA THR A 41 -5.92 -4.61 -5.17
C THR A 41 -5.66 -3.14 -5.37
N GLY A 42 -4.42 -2.72 -5.17
CA GLY A 42 -3.99 -1.36 -5.43
C GLY A 42 -2.50 -1.29 -5.70
N TYR A 43 -2.10 -0.34 -6.50
CA TYR A 43 -0.70 0.00 -6.71
C TYR A 43 -0.57 1.52 -6.69
N ASN A 44 0.62 2.00 -6.42
CA ASN A 44 0.82 3.45 -6.38
C ASN A 44 0.82 4.02 -7.79
N GLY A 45 -0.04 5.01 -8.01
CA GLY A 45 -0.21 5.61 -9.32
C GLY A 45 -1.01 6.90 -9.24
N ALA A 46 -0.89 7.71 -10.28
CA ALA A 46 -1.62 8.97 -10.37
C ALA A 46 -3.14 8.71 -10.40
N PRO A 47 -3.95 9.67 -9.91
CA PRO A 47 -5.40 9.56 -10.03
C PRO A 47 -5.84 9.42 -11.49
N GLY A 48 -7.02 8.87 -11.70
CA GLY A 48 -7.60 8.74 -13.05
C GLY A 48 -7.63 10.08 -13.76
N ASN A 49 -7.26 10.08 -15.04
CA ASN A 49 -7.21 11.27 -15.90
C ASN A 49 -6.11 12.28 -15.50
N VAL A 50 -5.22 11.93 -14.59
CA VAL A 50 -4.03 12.72 -14.27
C VAL A 50 -2.83 12.02 -14.88
N THR A 51 -1.98 12.77 -15.56
CA THR A 51 -0.79 12.23 -16.20
C THR A 51 0.15 11.63 -15.14
N SER A 52 0.57 10.37 -15.35
CA SER A 52 1.42 9.67 -14.38
C SER A 52 2.84 10.23 -14.38
N CYS A 53 3.58 9.94 -13.31
CA CYS A 53 4.99 10.34 -13.23
C CYS A 53 5.83 9.68 -14.32
N LYS A 54 5.52 8.43 -14.70
CA LYS A 54 6.20 7.76 -15.81
C LYS A 54 6.00 8.51 -17.13
N GLU A 55 4.76 8.91 -17.40
CA GLU A 55 4.45 9.67 -18.62
C GLU A 55 5.08 11.06 -18.59
N ARG A 56 5.15 11.69 -17.42
CA ARG A 56 5.82 12.99 -17.25
C ARG A 56 7.33 12.88 -17.40
N GLY A 57 7.89 11.68 -17.14
CA GLY A 57 9.33 11.47 -17.19
C GLY A 57 10.09 12.10 -16.03
N GLU A 58 9.42 12.41 -14.93
CA GLU A 58 10.04 13.02 -13.76
C GLU A 58 9.25 12.78 -12.48
N CYS A 59 9.90 12.98 -11.35
CA CYS A 59 9.26 13.02 -10.05
C CYS A 59 9.23 14.46 -9.56
N LEU A 60 8.03 15.01 -9.33
CA LEU A 60 7.89 16.39 -8.87
C LEU A 60 8.65 16.67 -7.59
N ARG A 61 8.59 15.75 -6.62
CA ARG A 61 9.29 15.91 -5.35
C ARG A 61 10.80 15.97 -5.54
N ARG A 62 11.36 15.13 -6.42
CA ARG A 62 12.78 15.20 -6.77
C ARG A 62 13.14 16.50 -7.46
N ARG A 63 12.31 16.96 -8.39
CA ARG A 63 12.53 18.21 -9.09
C ARG A 63 12.56 19.39 -8.13
N LEU A 64 11.74 19.35 -7.08
CA LEU A 64 11.69 20.40 -6.06
C LEU A 64 12.68 20.18 -4.91
N ASN A 65 13.55 19.17 -5.02
CA ASN A 65 14.55 18.82 -4.00
C ASN A 65 13.94 18.53 -2.61
N ILE A 66 12.77 17.89 -2.60
CA ILE A 66 12.09 17.52 -1.37
C ILE A 66 12.67 16.21 -0.83
N PRO A 67 13.09 16.17 0.45
CA PRO A 67 13.61 14.93 1.03
C PRO A 67 12.61 13.79 0.97
N SER A 68 13.11 12.57 0.77
CA SER A 68 12.29 11.36 0.72
C SER A 68 11.46 11.21 2.00
N GLY A 69 10.21 10.80 1.85
CA GLY A 69 9.29 10.61 2.96
C GLY A 69 8.65 11.88 3.51
N THR A 70 8.93 13.05 2.93
CA THR A 70 8.35 14.33 3.35
C THR A 70 7.52 14.93 2.23
N ARG A 71 6.60 15.83 2.58
CA ARG A 71 5.76 16.57 1.62
C ARG A 71 5.11 15.64 0.60
N GLN A 72 4.50 14.56 1.08
CA GLN A 72 3.89 13.54 0.21
C GLN A 72 2.69 14.09 -0.57
N GLU A 73 2.08 15.16 -0.11
CA GLU A 73 0.98 15.83 -0.81
C GLU A 73 1.41 16.39 -2.18
N LEU A 74 2.70 16.55 -2.40
CA LEU A 74 3.24 17.01 -3.69
C LEU A 74 3.55 15.85 -4.64
N CYS A 75 3.35 14.62 -4.21
CA CYS A 75 3.47 13.46 -5.09
C CYS A 75 2.17 13.28 -5.87
N TYR A 76 2.25 13.08 -7.18
CA TYR A 76 1.07 12.81 -7.99
C TYR A 76 0.43 11.47 -7.67
N ALA A 77 1.21 10.52 -7.15
CA ALA A 77 0.71 9.16 -6.95
C ALA A 77 -0.17 9.06 -5.70
N VAL A 78 -1.29 8.36 -5.86
CA VAL A 78 -2.07 7.85 -4.74
C VAL A 78 -1.37 6.59 -4.26
N HIS A 79 -1.28 6.37 -2.95
CA HIS A 79 -0.59 5.21 -2.40
C HIS A 79 -1.33 3.91 -2.74
N ALA A 80 -0.60 2.81 -2.80
CA ALA A 80 -1.17 1.50 -3.14
C ALA A 80 -2.30 1.12 -2.17
N GLU A 81 -2.08 1.32 -0.88
CA GLU A 81 -3.08 1.01 0.16
C GLU A 81 -4.32 1.88 0.01
N GLN A 82 -4.13 3.16 -0.27
CA GLN A 82 -5.24 4.09 -0.52
C GLN A 82 -6.05 3.63 -1.73
N ASN A 83 -5.40 3.28 -2.82
CA ASN A 83 -6.08 2.81 -4.03
C ASN A 83 -6.89 1.55 -3.78
N ALA A 84 -6.35 0.61 -2.99
CA ALA A 84 -7.08 -0.61 -2.66
C ALA A 84 -8.36 -0.31 -1.86
N VAL A 85 -8.28 0.60 -0.89
CA VAL A 85 -9.44 1.01 -0.08
C VAL A 85 -10.45 1.80 -0.94
N ILE A 86 -9.97 2.70 -1.77
CA ILE A 86 -10.81 3.49 -2.66
C ILE A 86 -11.57 2.57 -3.63
N GLN A 87 -10.89 1.57 -4.20
CA GLN A 87 -11.54 0.62 -5.09
C GLN A 87 -12.69 -0.11 -4.38
N ALA A 88 -12.48 -0.52 -3.14
CA ALA A 88 -13.53 -1.15 -2.35
C ALA A 88 -14.73 -0.20 -2.18
N ALA A 89 -14.47 1.07 -1.92
CA ALA A 89 -15.53 2.06 -1.81
C ALA A 89 -16.30 2.23 -3.12
N ARG A 90 -15.60 2.23 -4.26
CA ARG A 90 -16.24 2.40 -5.57
C ARG A 90 -17.13 1.23 -5.96
N ILE A 91 -16.72 0.00 -5.64
CA ILE A 91 -17.47 -1.20 -6.02
C ILE A 91 -18.41 -1.69 -4.90
N GLY A 92 -18.36 -1.07 -3.74
CA GLY A 92 -19.28 -1.40 -2.63
C GLY A 92 -18.90 -2.67 -1.88
N VAL A 93 -17.62 -2.91 -1.66
CA VAL A 93 -17.12 -4.06 -0.90
C VAL A 93 -16.70 -3.64 0.49
N ALA A 94 -17.25 -4.30 1.51
CA ALA A 94 -16.86 -4.06 2.90
C ALA A 94 -15.49 -4.69 3.17
N LEU A 95 -14.62 -3.95 3.87
CA LEU A 95 -13.27 -4.41 4.21
C LEU A 95 -13.14 -4.84 5.67
N SER A 96 -14.21 -4.77 6.45
CA SER A 96 -14.19 -5.13 7.87
C SER A 96 -13.70 -6.56 8.07
N GLY A 97 -12.74 -6.74 8.97
CA GLY A 97 -12.17 -8.05 9.27
C GLY A 97 -11.18 -8.57 8.24
N ALA A 98 -10.84 -7.78 7.22
CA ALA A 98 -9.92 -8.21 6.16
C ALA A 98 -8.46 -8.13 6.59
N THR A 99 -7.60 -8.75 5.78
CA THR A 99 -6.14 -8.68 5.88
C THR A 99 -5.61 -7.91 4.68
N LEU A 100 -4.70 -6.96 4.94
CA LEU A 100 -3.99 -6.24 3.90
C LEU A 100 -2.59 -6.84 3.75
N TYR A 101 -2.25 -7.22 2.52
CA TYR A 101 -0.90 -7.60 2.13
C TYR A 101 -0.30 -6.45 1.33
N CYS A 102 0.77 -5.87 1.83
CA CYS A 102 1.44 -4.75 1.18
C CYS A 102 2.92 -5.04 1.04
N THR A 103 3.51 -4.72 -0.10
CA THR A 103 4.94 -4.96 -0.32
C THR A 103 5.81 -4.18 0.66
N HIS A 104 5.36 -3.01 1.08
CA HIS A 104 6.08 -2.13 2.01
C HIS A 104 5.19 -1.79 3.21
N GLN A 105 5.82 -1.50 4.35
CA GLN A 105 5.09 -1.06 5.53
C GLN A 105 4.30 0.21 5.22
N PRO A 106 2.99 0.26 5.53
CA PRO A 106 2.20 1.47 5.33
C PRO A 106 2.71 2.66 6.15
N CYS A 107 2.66 3.84 5.55
CA CYS A 107 2.97 5.08 6.24
C CYS A 107 1.84 5.48 7.20
N VAL A 108 2.07 6.51 8.01
CA VAL A 108 1.09 6.94 9.02
C VAL A 108 -0.25 7.37 8.38
N ILE A 109 -0.22 8.01 7.22
CA ILE A 109 -1.44 8.43 6.53
C ILE A 109 -2.26 7.20 6.14
N CYS A 110 -1.60 6.21 5.54
CA CYS A 110 -2.26 4.97 5.14
C CYS A 110 -2.71 4.15 6.36
N ALA A 111 -1.94 4.16 7.44
CA ALA A 111 -2.29 3.44 8.67
C ALA A 111 -3.66 3.89 9.20
N LYS A 112 -3.90 5.19 9.24
CA LYS A 112 -5.18 5.74 9.70
C LYS A 112 -6.34 5.28 8.82
N ILE A 113 -6.14 5.27 7.52
CA ILE A 113 -7.15 4.81 6.54
C ILE A 113 -7.43 3.33 6.72
N ILE A 114 -6.39 2.52 6.86
CA ILE A 114 -6.49 1.08 7.04
C ILE A 114 -7.27 0.74 8.31
N ILE A 115 -6.95 1.41 9.42
CA ILE A 115 -7.62 1.20 10.69
C ILE A 115 -9.12 1.52 10.55
N ASN A 116 -9.45 2.67 9.98
CA ASN A 116 -10.84 3.08 9.84
C ASN A 116 -11.63 2.25 8.82
N ALA A 117 -10.94 1.61 7.89
CA ALA A 117 -11.56 0.67 6.95
C ALA A 117 -11.97 -0.65 7.61
N GLY A 118 -11.53 -0.90 8.84
CA GLY A 118 -11.87 -2.12 9.57
C GLY A 118 -10.96 -3.29 9.29
N ILE A 119 -9.82 -3.06 8.66
CA ILE A 119 -8.81 -4.10 8.41
C ILE A 119 -8.18 -4.49 9.75
N THR A 120 -8.08 -5.79 10.00
CA THR A 120 -7.64 -6.32 11.29
C THR A 120 -6.23 -6.86 11.30
N ARG A 121 -5.65 -7.09 10.13
CA ARG A 121 -4.28 -7.60 10.02
C ARG A 121 -3.58 -6.96 8.83
N VAL A 122 -2.32 -6.58 9.04
CA VAL A 122 -1.45 -6.04 7.98
C VAL A 122 -0.20 -6.89 7.89
N VAL A 123 0.09 -7.41 6.70
CA VAL A 123 1.29 -8.18 6.39
C VAL A 123 2.12 -7.38 5.41
N PHE A 124 3.39 -7.15 5.70
CA PHE A 124 4.29 -6.42 4.81
C PHE A 124 5.63 -7.12 4.70
N ALA A 125 6.33 -6.91 3.58
CA ALA A 125 7.59 -7.58 3.30
C ALA A 125 8.80 -6.69 3.52
N GLU A 126 8.68 -5.39 3.25
CA GLU A 126 9.78 -4.45 3.39
C GLU A 126 9.43 -3.38 4.41
N GLY A 127 10.35 -3.15 5.35
CA GLY A 127 10.16 -2.16 6.39
C GLY A 127 10.21 -0.74 5.86
N TYR A 128 9.60 0.15 6.60
CA TYR A 128 9.62 1.58 6.38
C TYR A 128 9.76 2.24 7.75
N PRO A 129 10.66 3.23 7.91
CA PRO A 129 10.94 3.77 9.24
C PRO A 129 9.85 4.74 9.72
N ASP A 130 8.65 4.24 9.90
CA ASP A 130 7.53 5.01 10.43
C ASP A 130 7.02 4.35 11.69
N GLU A 131 7.66 4.68 12.80
CA GLU A 131 7.30 4.13 14.10
C GLU A 131 5.94 4.60 14.59
N PHE A 132 5.53 5.81 14.18
CA PHE A 132 4.21 6.31 14.54
C PHE A 132 3.11 5.47 13.91
N ALA A 133 3.28 5.07 12.65
CA ALA A 133 2.34 4.17 12.00
C ALA A 133 2.21 2.85 12.77
N LEU A 134 3.35 2.26 13.18
CA LEU A 134 3.34 1.01 13.93
C LEU A 134 2.64 1.18 15.29
N SER A 135 2.86 2.30 15.97
CA SER A 135 2.21 2.58 17.26
C SER A 135 0.70 2.70 17.12
N LEU A 136 0.22 3.30 16.03
CA LEU A 136 -1.22 3.42 15.78
C LEU A 136 -1.85 2.06 15.53
N PHE A 137 -1.23 1.21 14.73
CA PHE A 137 -1.72 -0.15 14.52
C PHE A 137 -1.80 -0.93 15.82
N LYS A 138 -0.76 -0.83 16.64
CA LYS A 138 -0.72 -1.53 17.92
C LYS A 138 -1.82 -1.05 18.85
N GLU A 139 -2.00 0.26 18.98
CA GLU A 139 -3.04 0.84 19.82
C GLU A 139 -4.44 0.43 19.34
N ALA A 140 -4.65 0.38 18.03
CA ALA A 140 -5.93 -0.01 17.44
C ALA A 140 -6.19 -1.52 17.48
N GLY A 141 -5.22 -2.32 17.90
CA GLY A 141 -5.36 -3.78 17.93
C GLY A 141 -5.22 -4.45 16.59
N VAL A 142 -4.62 -3.79 15.60
CA VAL A 142 -4.34 -4.39 14.30
C VAL A 142 -3.11 -5.28 14.41
N GLN A 143 -3.22 -6.53 13.98
CA GLN A 143 -2.11 -7.47 13.99
C GLN A 143 -1.13 -7.14 12.86
N LEU A 144 0.15 -7.01 13.19
CA LEU A 144 1.20 -6.77 12.21
C LEU A 144 2.05 -8.03 12.02
N SER A 145 2.40 -8.32 10.79
CA SER A 145 3.28 -9.44 10.45
C SER A 145 4.28 -9.01 9.38
N LEU A 146 5.55 -9.29 9.62
CA LEU A 146 6.60 -9.09 8.62
C LEU A 146 6.87 -10.44 7.96
N ILE A 147 6.83 -10.47 6.64
CA ILE A 147 7.10 -11.69 5.89
C ILE A 147 8.37 -11.50 5.06
N HIS A 148 9.24 -12.53 5.04
CA HIS A 148 10.39 -12.55 4.16
C HIS A 148 10.07 -13.40 2.94
N ILE A 149 10.12 -12.77 1.77
CA ILE A 149 9.99 -13.49 0.51
C ILE A 149 11.39 -13.98 0.14
N SER A 150 11.59 -15.28 0.22
CA SER A 150 12.85 -15.89 -0.24
C SER A 150 12.81 -15.99 -1.77
N GLU A 151 13.91 -15.61 -2.38
CA GLU A 151 14.09 -15.76 -3.82
C GLU A 151 14.27 -17.23 -4.22
#